data_e6f483b0d7ecac24b45501d3799b5636
#
_entry.id   e6f483b0d7ecac24b45501d3799b5636
#
_cell.length_a   1.000
_cell.length_b   1.000
_cell.length_c   1.000
_cell.angle_alpha   90.00
_cell.angle_beta   90.00
_cell.angle_gamma   90.00
#
_symmetry.space_group_name_H-M   'P 1'
#
loop_
_entity.id
_entity.type
_entity.pdbx_description
1 polymer ?
#
loop_
_entity_poly.entity_id
_entity_poly.type
_entity_poly.pdbx_seq_one_letter_code
_entity_poly.pdbx_strand_id
1 'polypeptide(L)'
;YEGLHGGVVTDKVNVARYVDLLIGVVPIVNLEWIQKIHRDTAERGYSAEAVTDTILRRMYDYTHYIVPQFSLTDINFQRVPTVDTSNPFTARDIPTLDESFVVIRFKSSRQKIRPDFHYLLSMIHDSFMSRRNTIVVPGGKMGFAMEIILQPLIERLGRREY
;
A
#
# COMPACT_ATOMS: atom_id res chain seq x y z
N TYR A 1 1.07 -5.43 10.93
CA TYR A 1 0.41 -6.54 11.63
C TYR A 1 1.44 -7.38 12.38
N GLU A 2 1.26 -7.61 13.67
CA GLU A 2 2.22 -8.36 14.49
C GLU A 2 2.46 -9.78 13.98
N GLY A 3 1.42 -10.47 13.53
CA GLY A 3 1.54 -11.84 13.02
C GLY A 3 2.39 -11.96 11.76
N LEU A 4 2.38 -10.95 10.89
CA LEU A 4 3.21 -10.91 9.70
C LEU A 4 4.66 -10.59 10.07
N HIS A 5 4.84 -9.62 10.96
CA HIS A 5 6.13 -9.15 11.43
C HIS A 5 6.80 -10.15 12.36
N GLY A 6 6.05 -10.77 13.27
CA GLY A 6 6.54 -11.71 14.27
C GLY A 6 7.32 -12.88 13.69
N GLY A 7 6.91 -13.38 12.51
CA GLY A 7 7.62 -14.46 11.83
C GLY A 7 8.95 -14.06 11.19
N VAL A 8 9.27 -12.77 11.11
CA VAL A 8 10.50 -12.25 10.52
C VAL A 8 11.50 -11.79 11.56
N VAL A 9 11.04 -11.18 12.65
CA VAL A 9 11.89 -10.50 13.65
C VAL A 9 11.90 -11.23 14.98
N THR A 10 10.84 -11.95 15.30
CA THR A 10 10.68 -12.70 16.54
C THR A 10 10.20 -14.11 16.25
N ASP A 11 10.44 -15.07 17.10
CA ASP A 11 9.93 -16.45 16.99
C ASP A 11 8.42 -16.58 17.28
N LYS A 12 7.69 -15.48 17.19
CA LYS A 12 6.23 -15.45 17.34
C LYS A 12 5.50 -16.03 16.13
N VAL A 13 4.20 -16.12 16.24
CA VAL A 13 3.33 -16.66 15.18
C VAL A 13 3.51 -15.85 13.87
N ASN A 14 3.85 -16.57 12.80
CA ASN A 14 3.96 -16.00 11.45
C ASN A 14 2.70 -16.32 10.65
N VAL A 15 1.75 -15.38 10.62
CA VAL A 15 0.49 -15.54 9.87
C VAL A 15 0.73 -15.61 8.36
N ALA A 16 1.77 -14.98 7.86
CA ALA A 16 2.10 -14.95 6.42
C ALA A 16 2.31 -16.35 5.82
N ARG A 17 2.72 -17.33 6.62
CA ARG A 17 2.92 -18.71 6.17
C ARG A 17 1.64 -19.46 5.81
N TYR A 18 0.49 -18.96 6.26
CA TYR A 18 -0.82 -19.59 6.07
C TYR A 18 -1.67 -18.93 4.99
N VAL A 19 -1.11 -17.97 4.25
CA VAL A 19 -1.82 -17.27 3.18
C VAL A 19 -1.07 -17.43 1.84
N ASP A 20 -1.84 -17.49 0.76
CA ASP A 20 -1.31 -17.71 -0.60
C ASP A 20 -0.85 -16.41 -1.27
N LEU A 21 -1.44 -15.28 -0.90
CA LEU A 21 -1.17 -13.98 -1.49
C LEU A 21 -1.15 -12.88 -0.42
N LEU A 22 -0.06 -12.13 -0.36
CA LEU A 22 0.13 -10.99 0.52
C LEU A 22 0.08 -9.69 -0.28
N ILE A 23 -0.91 -8.85 0.00
CA ILE A 23 -1.11 -7.58 -0.67
C ILE A 23 -0.87 -6.44 0.32
N GLY A 24 0.01 -5.50 -0.05
CA GLY A 24 0.21 -4.25 0.65
C GLY A 24 -0.56 -3.12 -0.05
N VAL A 25 -1.38 -2.39 0.69
CA VAL A 25 -2.04 -1.18 0.22
C VAL A 25 -1.68 -0.07 1.18
N VAL A 26 -0.91 0.89 0.73
CA VAL A 26 -0.34 1.91 1.60
C VAL A 26 -0.13 3.23 0.84
N PRO A 27 -0.43 4.38 1.43
CA PRO A 27 0.05 5.66 0.92
C PRO A 27 1.53 5.87 1.32
N ILE A 28 2.17 6.90 0.77
CA ILE A 28 3.41 7.38 1.37
C ILE A 28 3.14 7.90 2.79
N VAL A 29 4.17 7.86 3.63
CA VAL A 29 4.03 8.17 5.07
C VAL A 29 3.38 9.53 5.34
N ASN A 30 3.76 10.57 4.61
CA ASN A 30 3.20 11.91 4.80
C ASN A 30 1.69 11.94 4.50
N LEU A 31 1.25 11.28 3.43
CA LEU A 31 -0.18 11.17 3.12
C LEU A 31 -0.93 10.37 4.19
N GLU A 32 -0.34 9.31 4.70
CA GLU A 32 -0.93 8.52 5.80
C GLU A 32 -1.16 9.37 7.05
N TRP A 33 -0.19 10.23 7.39
CA TRP A 33 -0.32 11.13 8.55
C TRP A 33 -1.36 12.22 8.32
N ILE A 34 -1.40 12.83 7.14
CA ILE A 34 -2.45 13.78 6.76
C ILE A 34 -3.83 13.13 6.95
N GLN A 35 -4.03 11.96 6.36
CA GLN A 35 -5.29 11.21 6.48
C GLN A 35 -5.64 10.87 7.93
N LYS A 36 -4.65 10.45 8.72
CA LYS A 36 -4.86 10.15 10.13
C LYS A 36 -5.26 11.38 10.94
N ILE A 37 -4.57 12.50 10.76
CA ILE A 37 -4.88 13.74 11.48
C ILE A 37 -6.31 14.18 11.14
N HIS A 38 -6.66 14.28 9.86
CA HIS A 38 -7.99 14.69 9.43
C HIS A 38 -9.09 13.76 9.97
N ARG A 39 -8.92 12.45 9.87
CA ARG A 39 -9.88 11.49 10.38
C ARG A 39 -10.04 11.59 11.90
N ASP A 40 -8.93 11.57 12.64
CA ASP A 40 -8.98 11.51 14.09
C ASP A 40 -9.46 12.86 14.70
N THR A 41 -9.24 13.98 14.02
CA THR A 41 -9.80 15.27 14.44
C THR A 41 -11.28 15.42 14.07
N ALA A 42 -11.66 15.10 12.83
CA ALA A 42 -13.02 15.30 12.34
C ALA A 42 -14.02 14.26 12.88
N GLU A 43 -13.62 12.98 12.93
CA GLU A 43 -14.53 11.89 13.27
C GLU A 43 -14.45 11.47 14.75
N ARG A 44 -13.30 11.62 15.39
CA ARG A 44 -13.04 11.15 16.75
C ARG A 44 -12.90 12.26 17.78
N GLY A 45 -12.88 13.52 17.35
CA GLY A 45 -12.85 14.69 18.22
C GLY A 45 -11.53 14.93 18.97
N TYR A 46 -10.43 14.30 18.53
CA TYR A 46 -9.11 14.58 19.11
C TYR A 46 -8.57 15.92 18.60
N SER A 47 -7.76 16.60 19.41
CA SER A 47 -7.03 17.77 18.92
C SER A 47 -5.91 17.37 17.96
N ALA A 48 -5.55 18.26 17.02
CA ALA A 48 -4.47 18.00 16.07
C ALA A 48 -3.13 17.75 16.79
N GLU A 49 -2.90 18.47 17.91
CA GLU A 49 -1.70 18.29 18.74
C GLU A 49 -1.65 16.88 19.35
N ALA A 50 -2.77 16.38 19.88
CA ALA A 50 -2.84 15.06 20.49
C ALA A 50 -2.60 13.94 19.46
N VAL A 51 -3.12 14.11 18.24
CA VAL A 51 -2.88 13.16 17.13
C VAL A 51 -1.43 13.21 16.70
N THR A 52 -0.86 14.40 16.53
CA THR A 52 0.56 14.60 16.17
C THR A 52 1.49 13.97 17.20
N ASP A 53 1.26 14.21 18.48
CA ASP A 53 2.04 13.60 19.56
C ASP A 53 1.95 12.07 19.53
N THR A 54 0.77 11.53 19.26
CA THR A 54 0.57 10.09 19.09
C THR A 54 1.36 9.52 17.91
N ILE A 55 1.37 10.20 16.76
CA ILE A 55 2.16 9.82 15.59
C ILE A 55 3.65 9.76 15.93
N LEU A 56 4.16 10.83 16.55
CA LEU A 56 5.58 10.94 16.91
C LEU A 56 6.02 9.87 17.90
N ARG A 57 5.20 9.60 18.93
CA ARG A 57 5.49 8.53 19.90
C ARG A 57 5.50 7.13 19.27
N ARG A 58 4.70 6.91 18.23
CA ARG A 58 4.61 5.62 17.55
C ARG A 58 5.51 5.50 16.31
N MET A 59 6.38 6.47 16.08
CA MET A 59 7.30 6.44 14.94
C MET A 59 8.23 5.21 14.99
N TYR A 60 8.66 4.82 16.17
CA TYR A 60 9.46 3.62 16.35
C TYR A 60 8.72 2.37 15.87
N ASP A 61 7.46 2.20 16.30
CA ASP A 61 6.62 1.06 15.90
C ASP A 61 6.40 1.04 14.38
N TYR A 62 6.16 2.21 13.80
CA TYR A 62 5.96 2.35 12.35
C TYR A 62 7.18 1.86 11.57
N THR A 63 8.38 2.32 11.94
CA THR A 63 9.62 1.98 11.23
C THR A 63 10.09 0.55 11.49
N HIS A 64 9.84 -0.02 12.67
CA HIS A 64 10.33 -1.34 13.06
C HIS A 64 9.32 -2.46 12.80
N TYR A 65 8.02 -2.18 12.82
CA TYR A 65 6.98 -3.21 12.71
C TYR A 65 6.11 -3.07 11.46
N ILE A 66 5.80 -1.85 11.01
CA ILE A 66 4.92 -1.64 9.86
C ILE A 66 5.71 -1.66 8.54
N VAL A 67 6.72 -0.81 8.42
CA VAL A 67 7.51 -0.68 7.18
C VAL A 67 8.14 -1.99 6.71
N PRO A 68 8.76 -2.82 7.59
CA PRO A 68 9.37 -4.09 7.16
C PRO A 68 8.38 -5.08 6.53
N GLN A 69 7.08 -5.00 6.83
CA GLN A 69 6.06 -5.88 6.27
C GLN A 69 5.96 -5.76 4.74
N PHE A 70 6.21 -4.57 4.19
CA PHE A 70 6.15 -4.36 2.73
C PHE A 70 7.24 -5.11 1.96
N SER A 71 8.30 -5.54 2.61
CA SER A 71 9.29 -6.44 2.01
C SER A 71 8.78 -7.88 1.85
N LEU A 72 7.77 -8.26 2.63
CA LEU A 72 7.18 -9.60 2.64
C LEU A 72 6.01 -9.73 1.66
N THR A 73 5.33 -8.63 1.36
CA THR A 73 4.16 -8.61 0.49
C THR A 73 4.53 -8.97 -0.96
N ASP A 74 3.63 -9.66 -1.62
CA ASP A 74 3.81 -10.12 -2.99
C ASP A 74 3.52 -9.01 -4.00
N ILE A 75 2.50 -8.20 -3.72
CA ILE A 75 2.10 -7.03 -4.51
C ILE A 75 1.91 -5.85 -3.55
N ASN A 76 2.48 -4.70 -3.89
CA ASN A 76 2.27 -3.45 -3.16
C ASN A 76 1.62 -2.40 -4.06
N PHE A 77 0.55 -1.81 -3.58
CA PHE A 77 -0.10 -0.64 -4.14
C PHE A 77 0.24 0.56 -3.27
N GLN A 78 1.10 1.44 -3.74
CA GLN A 78 1.53 2.62 -3.00
C GLN A 78 0.99 3.88 -3.64
N ARG A 79 0.15 4.61 -2.94
CA ARG A 79 -0.37 5.91 -3.39
C ARG A 79 0.64 7.01 -3.11
N VAL A 80 0.98 7.78 -4.14
CA VAL A 80 1.95 8.87 -4.11
C VAL A 80 1.27 10.14 -4.61
N PRO A 81 1.05 11.16 -3.77
CA PRO A 81 0.50 12.44 -4.19
C PRO A 81 1.43 13.16 -5.17
N THR A 82 0.84 13.93 -6.08
CA THR A 82 1.52 14.84 -7.00
C THR A 82 1.56 16.27 -6.49
N VAL A 83 0.86 16.54 -5.38
CA VAL A 83 0.84 17.81 -4.67
C VAL A 83 1.79 17.78 -3.47
N ASP A 84 2.15 18.96 -2.97
CA ASP A 84 3.05 19.08 -1.84
C ASP A 84 2.46 18.48 -0.55
N THR A 85 3.17 17.53 0.03
CA THR A 85 2.87 16.88 1.30
C THR A 85 4.03 16.98 2.28
N SER A 86 4.96 17.91 2.06
CA SER A 86 6.20 18.05 2.85
C SER A 86 5.96 18.33 4.32
N ASN A 87 4.85 19.00 4.65
CA ASN A 87 4.45 19.22 6.04
C ASN A 87 3.07 18.58 6.33
N PRO A 88 3.03 17.30 6.69
CA PRO A 88 1.78 16.58 6.93
C PRO A 88 0.99 17.09 8.14
N PHE A 89 1.65 17.75 9.08
CA PHE A 89 1.01 18.23 10.33
C PHE A 89 0.20 19.52 10.14
N THR A 90 0.46 20.28 9.07
CA THR A 90 -0.23 21.54 8.76
C THR A 90 -1.02 21.50 7.46
N ALA A 91 -1.12 20.33 6.81
CA ALA A 91 -1.87 20.18 5.58
C ALA A 91 -3.36 20.44 5.81
N ARG A 92 -3.94 21.37 5.04
CA ARG A 92 -5.36 21.75 5.13
C ARG A 92 -6.28 20.72 4.51
N ASP A 93 -5.85 20.13 3.40
CA ASP A 93 -6.64 19.21 2.60
C ASP A 93 -5.94 17.86 2.44
N ILE A 94 -6.74 16.80 2.32
CA ILE A 94 -6.24 15.49 1.96
C ILE A 94 -6.12 15.43 0.44
N PRO A 95 -4.92 15.15 -0.13
CA PRO A 95 -4.79 14.96 -1.58
C PRO A 95 -5.81 13.96 -2.13
N THR A 96 -6.45 14.30 -3.23
CA THR A 96 -7.44 13.44 -3.89
C THR A 96 -6.76 12.32 -4.69
N LEU A 97 -7.55 11.35 -5.18
CA LEU A 97 -7.02 10.31 -6.07
C LEU A 97 -6.48 10.89 -7.37
N ASP A 98 -7.15 11.90 -7.93
CA ASP A 98 -6.71 12.56 -9.17
C ASP A 98 -5.43 13.38 -8.99
N GLU A 99 -5.11 13.75 -7.76
CA GLU A 99 -3.85 14.39 -7.37
C GLU A 99 -2.78 13.37 -6.94
N SER A 100 -2.86 12.14 -7.43
CA SER A 100 -1.97 11.06 -7.04
C SER A 100 -1.64 10.14 -8.21
N PHE A 101 -0.50 9.46 -8.08
CA PHE A 101 -0.20 8.21 -8.78
C PHE A 101 -0.26 7.03 -7.83
N VAL A 102 -0.45 5.82 -8.39
CA VAL A 102 -0.29 4.58 -7.66
C VAL A 102 0.87 3.79 -8.25
N VAL A 103 1.87 3.53 -7.43
CA VAL A 103 3.03 2.70 -7.77
C VAL A 103 2.71 1.27 -7.37
N ILE A 104 2.63 0.38 -8.34
CA ILE A 104 2.29 -1.03 -8.12
C ILE A 104 3.54 -1.87 -8.36
N ARG A 105 4.08 -2.44 -7.29
CA ARG A 105 5.29 -3.25 -7.32
C ARG A 105 4.97 -4.72 -7.09
N PHE A 106 5.49 -5.58 -7.94
CA PHE A 106 5.40 -7.04 -7.84
C PHE A 106 6.71 -7.62 -7.31
N LYS A 107 6.62 -8.59 -6.39
CA LYS A 107 7.80 -9.26 -5.86
C LYS A 107 8.46 -10.13 -6.94
N SER A 108 9.71 -9.82 -7.27
CA SER A 108 10.43 -10.45 -8.38
C SER A 108 10.65 -11.95 -8.23
N SER A 109 10.70 -12.46 -7.00
CA SER A 109 10.97 -13.86 -6.69
C SER A 109 9.78 -14.81 -6.95
N ARG A 110 8.57 -14.27 -7.14
CA ARG A 110 7.36 -15.08 -7.39
C ARG A 110 6.87 -14.93 -8.82
N GLN A 111 7.44 -15.70 -9.74
CA GLN A 111 7.00 -15.72 -11.16
C GLN A 111 5.50 -16.01 -11.33
N LYS A 112 4.90 -16.81 -10.44
CA LYS A 112 3.47 -17.16 -10.48
C LYS A 112 2.52 -15.97 -10.26
N ILE A 113 3.02 -14.88 -9.70
CA ILE A 113 2.24 -13.66 -9.42
C ILE A 113 2.54 -12.55 -10.44
N ARG A 114 3.49 -12.78 -11.32
CA ARG A 114 3.87 -11.79 -12.33
C ARG A 114 2.73 -11.58 -13.33
N PRO A 115 2.23 -10.34 -13.47
CA PRO A 115 1.16 -10.05 -14.43
C PRO A 115 1.72 -9.97 -15.86
N ASP A 116 0.82 -9.99 -16.82
CA ASP A 116 1.12 -9.54 -18.18
C ASP A 116 1.17 -8.00 -18.20
N PHE A 117 2.38 -7.45 -18.16
CA PHE A 117 2.57 -6.00 -18.17
C PHE A 117 2.11 -5.35 -19.49
N HIS A 118 2.22 -6.04 -20.62
CA HIS A 118 1.73 -5.51 -21.91
C HIS A 118 0.22 -5.36 -21.86
N TYR A 119 -0.48 -6.36 -21.33
CA TYR A 119 -1.91 -6.28 -21.13
C TYR A 119 -2.28 -5.12 -20.19
N LEU A 120 -1.63 -4.99 -19.04
CA LEU A 120 -1.92 -3.90 -18.08
C LEU A 120 -1.70 -2.53 -18.70
N LEU A 121 -0.59 -2.34 -19.43
CA LEU A 121 -0.31 -1.06 -20.10
C LEU A 121 -1.33 -0.74 -21.20
N SER A 122 -1.88 -1.74 -21.89
CA SER A 122 -2.92 -1.53 -22.89
C SER A 122 -4.29 -1.19 -22.28
N MET A 123 -4.58 -1.73 -21.08
CA MET A 123 -5.88 -1.55 -20.42
C MET A 123 -5.95 -0.30 -19.56
N ILE A 124 -4.84 0.14 -18.98
CA ILE A 124 -4.78 1.28 -18.07
C ILE A 124 -4.15 2.47 -18.81
N HIS A 125 -4.98 3.38 -19.26
CA HIS A 125 -4.53 4.62 -19.91
C HIS A 125 -3.61 5.42 -18.98
N ASP A 126 -2.58 6.04 -19.56
CA ASP A 126 -1.57 6.86 -18.89
C ASP A 126 -0.72 6.09 -17.85
N SER A 127 -0.71 4.78 -17.95
CA SER A 127 0.20 3.94 -17.15
C SER A 127 1.54 3.75 -17.85
N PHE A 128 2.59 3.54 -17.05
CA PHE A 128 3.93 3.26 -17.56
C PHE A 128 4.73 2.36 -16.64
N MET A 129 5.75 1.71 -17.19
CA MET A 129 6.70 0.93 -16.39
C MET A 129 7.80 1.83 -15.84
N SER A 130 7.92 1.91 -14.53
CA SER A 130 9.07 2.59 -13.88
C SER A 130 10.26 1.63 -13.68
N ARG A 131 9.99 0.35 -13.52
CA ARG A 131 10.99 -0.73 -13.40
C ARG A 131 10.41 -2.02 -13.98
N ARG A 132 11.26 -3.06 -14.15
CA ARG A 132 10.86 -4.38 -14.69
C ARG A 132 9.67 -5.05 -13.95
N ASN A 133 9.47 -4.71 -12.70
CA ASN A 133 8.44 -5.28 -11.85
C ASN A 133 7.52 -4.21 -11.23
N THR A 134 7.51 -3.00 -11.79
CA THR A 134 6.78 -1.88 -11.20
C THR A 134 6.09 -1.08 -12.29
N ILE A 135 4.77 -1.07 -12.24
CA ILE A 135 3.91 -0.22 -13.08
C ILE A 135 3.40 0.97 -12.25
N VAL A 136 3.31 2.13 -12.87
CA VAL A 136 2.74 3.34 -12.29
C VAL A 136 1.46 3.66 -13.04
N VAL A 137 0.38 3.90 -12.30
CA VAL A 137 -0.94 4.21 -12.85
C VAL A 137 -1.48 5.51 -12.24
N PRO A 138 -2.34 6.26 -12.95
CA PRO A 138 -3.04 7.40 -12.36
C PRO A 138 -3.85 6.97 -11.13
N GLY A 139 -3.91 7.82 -10.09
CA GLY A 139 -4.61 7.48 -8.84
C GLY A 139 -6.09 7.18 -9.03
N GLY A 140 -6.77 7.89 -9.93
CA GLY A 140 -8.18 7.62 -10.29
C GLY A 140 -8.40 6.24 -10.92
N LYS A 141 -7.35 5.56 -11.39
CA LYS A 141 -7.41 4.20 -11.94
C LYS A 141 -7.04 3.10 -10.94
N MET A 142 -6.81 3.44 -9.69
CA MET A 142 -6.37 2.48 -8.66
C MET A 142 -7.34 1.30 -8.53
N GLY A 143 -8.64 1.55 -8.42
CA GLY A 143 -9.66 0.49 -8.27
C GLY A 143 -9.67 -0.46 -9.46
N PHE A 144 -9.67 0.09 -10.67
CA PHE A 144 -9.60 -0.70 -11.91
C PHE A 144 -8.31 -1.51 -12.02
N ALA A 145 -7.16 -0.92 -11.69
CA ALA A 145 -5.89 -1.63 -11.67
C ALA A 145 -5.89 -2.78 -10.65
N MET A 146 -6.44 -2.56 -9.45
CA MET A 146 -6.59 -3.63 -8.46
C MET A 146 -7.45 -4.77 -8.99
N GLU A 147 -8.57 -4.48 -9.61
CA GLU A 147 -9.48 -5.47 -10.17
C GLU A 147 -8.79 -6.35 -11.22
N ILE A 148 -8.22 -5.75 -12.28
CA ILE A 148 -7.61 -6.52 -13.37
C ILE A 148 -6.32 -7.24 -12.98
N ILE A 149 -5.65 -6.83 -11.90
CA ILE A 149 -4.47 -7.50 -11.36
C ILE A 149 -4.88 -8.64 -10.43
N LEU A 150 -5.81 -8.40 -9.50
CA LEU A 150 -6.11 -9.35 -8.42
C LEU A 150 -7.10 -10.43 -8.84
N GLN A 151 -8.09 -10.11 -9.66
CA GLN A 151 -9.10 -11.08 -10.08
C GLN A 151 -8.51 -12.34 -10.71
N PRO A 152 -7.60 -12.28 -11.71
CA PRO A 152 -7.00 -13.48 -12.28
C PRO A 152 -6.13 -14.27 -11.28
N LEU A 153 -5.56 -13.60 -10.29
CA LEU A 153 -4.77 -14.25 -9.25
C LEU A 153 -5.67 -15.02 -8.29
N ILE A 154 -6.77 -14.41 -7.84
CA ILE A 154 -7.75 -15.02 -6.94
C ILE A 154 -8.41 -16.23 -7.61
N GLU A 155 -8.85 -16.09 -8.85
CA GLU A 155 -9.43 -17.21 -9.61
C GLU A 155 -8.47 -18.39 -9.77
N ARG A 156 -7.19 -18.12 -9.96
CA ARG A 156 -6.15 -19.13 -10.11
C ARG A 156 -5.86 -19.86 -8.79
N LEU A 157 -5.93 -19.15 -7.66
CA LEU A 157 -5.75 -19.72 -6.34
C LEU A 157 -6.96 -20.58 -5.95
N GLY A 158 -8.18 -20.09 -6.18
CA GLY A 158 -9.41 -20.84 -5.88
C GLY A 158 -9.60 -22.14 -6.68
N ARG A 159 -8.96 -22.25 -7.86
CA ARG A 159 -8.98 -23.51 -8.66
C ARG A 159 -8.04 -24.60 -8.14
N ARG A 160 -7.19 -24.32 -7.15
CA ARG A 160 -6.23 -25.29 -6.58
C ARG A 160 -6.78 -26.07 -5.39
N GLU A 161 -7.96 -25.72 -4.91
CA GLU A 161 -8.60 -26.40 -3.77
C GLU A 161 -9.54 -27.54 -4.16
N TYR A 162 -9.50 -27.99 -5.45
CA TYR A 162 -10.27 -29.14 -5.93
C TYR A 162 -9.41 -30.15 -6.68
#